data_43f119f16a7437418fa411af137b2791
#
_entry.id   43f119f16a7437418fa411af137b2791
#
_cell.length_a   1.000
_cell.length_b   1.000
_cell.length_c   1.000
_cell.angle_alpha   90.00
_cell.angle_beta   90.00
_cell.angle_gamma   90.00
#
_symmetry.space_group_name_H-M   'P 1'
#
loop_
_entity.id
_entity.type
_entity.pdbx_description
1 polymer ?
#
loop_
_entity_poly.entity_id
_entity_poly.type
_entity_poly.pdbx_seq_one_letter_code
_entity_poly.pdbx_strand_id
1 'polypeptide(L)'
;MSAQDNPYGASFGGDYTVQTNGASAPQGGGDVIKDTTTASFTADVIQESRNQPVLVDFWAPWCGPCRQLTPLIEKAVREAGGRVKLVKMNIDDHPAIAGQLGIQSIPAVIAFRDGQPVDGFMGAIPESQIAEFINKVGGPGDAETALAEALAAAGELRAEGDTQGAAQVYAGVLGQAPDNLAAIAGLAETLVDIGDLANAKEVLARAPEGSDNASELTAVRARIALADQVAELGDPVEL
;
A
#
# COMPACT_ATOMS: atom_id res chain seq x y z
N MET A 1 72.45 0.19 -17.58
CA MET A 1 72.79 0.82 -16.31
C MET A 1 71.48 1.21 -15.67
N SER A 2 70.96 0.28 -14.97
CA SER A 2 70.96 -0.02 -13.54
C SER A 2 69.86 0.76 -12.82
N ALA A 3 68.77 0.11 -12.58
CA ALA A 3 67.79 0.41 -11.56
C ALA A 3 68.44 0.25 -10.21
N GLN A 4 68.28 1.20 -9.31
CA GLN A 4 68.57 1.05 -7.87
C GLN A 4 67.75 1.96 -7.05
N ASP A 5 66.99 1.32 -6.22
CA ASP A 5 66.76 1.41 -4.81
C ASP A 5 65.74 2.49 -4.39
N ASN A 6 64.53 2.00 -4.25
CA ASN A 6 63.52 2.62 -3.40
C ASN A 6 63.52 1.94 -2.01
N PRO A 7 64.00 2.56 -0.93
CA PRO A 7 64.15 1.95 0.39
C PRO A 7 62.87 1.89 1.23
N TYR A 8 61.69 2.14 0.61
CA TYR A 8 60.40 2.09 1.32
C TYR A 8 59.44 1.00 0.76
N GLY A 9 59.99 -0.01 0.11
CA GLY A 9 59.25 -1.17 -0.33
C GLY A 9 59.01 -2.18 0.82
N ALA A 10 58.26 -1.79 1.85
CA ALA A 10 57.79 -2.75 2.86
C ALA A 10 56.45 -3.35 2.40
N SER A 11 56.52 -4.62 1.96
CA SER A 11 55.39 -5.52 1.85
C SER A 11 54.63 -5.59 3.17
N PHE A 12 53.42 -5.06 3.23
CA PHE A 12 52.44 -5.49 4.20
C PHE A 12 51.37 -6.33 3.47
N GLY A 13 51.71 -7.60 3.31
CA GLY A 13 50.74 -8.66 3.13
C GLY A 13 50.03 -8.87 4.47
N GLY A 14 48.88 -8.30 4.63
CA GLY A 14 47.96 -8.54 5.71
C GLY A 14 46.57 -8.61 5.10
N ASP A 15 46.04 -9.84 5.00
CA ASP A 15 44.63 -10.12 4.76
C ASP A 15 43.81 -9.45 5.88
N TYR A 16 43.41 -8.22 5.67
CA TYR A 16 42.35 -7.61 6.47
C TYR A 16 41.04 -7.89 5.79
N THR A 17 40.39 -9.00 6.15
CA THR A 17 38.97 -9.15 5.97
C THR A 17 38.31 -8.11 6.87
N VAL A 18 37.92 -6.97 6.27
CA VAL A 18 37.03 -6.03 6.91
C VAL A 18 35.69 -6.74 7.06
N GLN A 19 35.44 -7.32 8.24
CA GLN A 19 34.10 -7.63 8.67
C GLN A 19 33.38 -6.28 8.89
N THR A 20 32.75 -5.80 7.84
CA THR A 20 31.67 -4.83 8.00
C THR A 20 30.55 -5.55 8.74
N ASN A 21 30.46 -5.32 10.04
CA ASN A 21 29.22 -5.49 10.78
C ASN A 21 28.19 -4.51 10.17
N GLY A 22 27.73 -4.84 8.97
CA GLY A 22 26.52 -4.28 8.42
C GLY A 22 25.40 -4.70 9.35
N ALA A 23 24.75 -3.75 9.98
CA ALA A 23 23.45 -3.97 10.58
C ALA A 23 22.63 -4.73 9.54
N SER A 24 22.33 -5.98 9.82
CA SER A 24 21.43 -6.80 9.01
C SER A 24 20.10 -6.06 9.03
N ALA A 25 19.76 -5.44 7.90
CA ALA A 25 18.38 -5.19 7.60
C ALA A 25 17.61 -6.50 7.83
N PRO A 26 16.40 -6.48 8.37
CA PRO A 26 15.63 -7.68 8.60
C PRO A 26 15.47 -8.39 7.27
N GLN A 27 16.23 -9.47 7.06
CA GLN A 27 16.06 -10.39 5.94
C GLN A 27 14.83 -11.24 6.23
N GLY A 28 13.67 -10.67 6.06
CA GLY A 28 12.42 -11.40 5.87
C GLY A 28 12.30 -11.96 4.45
N GLY A 29 13.36 -12.52 3.92
CA GLY A 29 13.44 -13.05 2.56
C GLY A 29 13.26 -14.56 2.48
N GLY A 30 12.22 -15.12 3.11
CA GLY A 30 11.66 -16.38 2.64
C GLY A 30 10.84 -16.10 1.39
N ASP A 31 10.85 -17.01 0.37
CA ASP A 31 10.07 -16.83 -0.84
C ASP A 31 8.65 -16.42 -0.50
N VAL A 32 8.25 -15.21 -0.95
CA VAL A 32 6.91 -14.64 -0.72
C VAL A 32 5.85 -15.54 -1.36
N ILE A 33 6.26 -16.37 -2.33
CA ILE A 33 5.40 -17.31 -3.07
C ILE A 33 6.09 -18.65 -3.09
N LYS A 34 5.41 -19.71 -2.62
CA LYS A 34 5.91 -21.09 -2.68
C LYS A 34 4.80 -22.11 -2.81
N ASP A 35 5.14 -23.33 -3.20
CA ASP A 35 4.23 -24.45 -3.09
C ASP A 35 4.25 -25.04 -1.68
N THR A 36 3.10 -25.58 -1.23
CA THR A 36 2.98 -26.26 0.07
C THR A 36 2.37 -27.64 -0.09
N THR A 37 2.54 -28.45 0.94
CA THR A 37 2.05 -29.84 0.99
C THR A 37 1.22 -30.07 2.24
N THR A 38 0.51 -31.20 2.32
CA THR A 38 -0.20 -31.59 3.57
C THR A 38 0.74 -31.62 4.78
N ALA A 39 1.97 -32.09 4.59
CA ALA A 39 2.96 -32.20 5.68
C ALA A 39 3.50 -30.84 6.14
N SER A 40 3.73 -29.92 5.20
CA SER A 40 4.28 -28.59 5.50
C SER A 40 3.23 -27.54 5.80
N PHE A 41 1.94 -27.80 5.60
CA PHE A 41 0.85 -26.83 5.75
C PHE A 41 0.83 -26.15 7.12
N THR A 42 1.06 -26.92 8.19
CA THR A 42 1.11 -26.35 9.54
C THR A 42 2.21 -25.31 9.70
N ALA A 43 3.39 -25.57 9.16
CA ALA A 43 4.52 -24.63 9.22
C ALA A 43 4.31 -23.46 8.26
N ASP A 44 3.95 -23.76 7.00
CA ASP A 44 3.85 -22.81 5.90
C ASP A 44 2.67 -21.85 6.02
N VAL A 45 1.59 -22.30 6.67
CA VAL A 45 0.33 -21.55 6.78
C VAL A 45 0.00 -21.20 8.22
N ILE A 46 -0.21 -22.22 9.08
CA ILE A 46 -0.74 -22.00 10.42
C ILE A 46 0.25 -21.24 11.32
N GLN A 47 1.52 -21.62 11.31
CA GLN A 47 2.55 -20.94 12.09
C GLN A 47 2.95 -19.63 11.47
N GLU A 48 3.15 -19.59 10.14
CA GLU A 48 3.57 -18.41 9.42
C GLU A 48 2.50 -17.30 9.47
N SER A 49 1.21 -17.65 9.45
CA SER A 49 0.13 -16.68 9.53
C SER A 49 0.02 -15.92 10.88
N ARG A 50 0.84 -16.29 11.86
CA ARG A 50 1.01 -15.53 13.12
C ARG A 50 2.00 -14.38 12.98
N ASN A 51 2.87 -14.44 11.98
CA ASN A 51 3.85 -13.39 11.68
C ASN A 51 3.28 -12.39 10.66
N GLN A 52 2.63 -12.91 9.61
CA GLN A 52 1.99 -12.11 8.57
C GLN A 52 0.90 -12.93 7.88
N PRO A 53 -0.13 -12.30 7.28
CA PRO A 53 -1.18 -13.04 6.59
C PRO A 53 -0.63 -13.93 5.48
N VAL A 54 -1.16 -15.15 5.39
CA VAL A 54 -0.82 -16.14 4.37
C VAL A 54 -2.06 -16.44 3.53
N LEU A 55 -1.94 -16.26 2.22
CA LEU A 55 -2.94 -16.66 1.23
C LEU A 55 -2.64 -18.08 0.78
N VAL A 56 -3.65 -18.94 0.75
CA VAL A 56 -3.54 -20.31 0.23
C VAL A 56 -4.35 -20.40 -1.05
N ASP A 57 -3.67 -20.58 -2.20
CA ASP A 57 -4.30 -20.83 -3.52
C ASP A 57 -4.46 -22.33 -3.71
N PHE A 58 -5.70 -22.81 -3.72
CA PHE A 58 -6.06 -24.19 -4.00
C PHE A 58 -6.33 -24.36 -5.49
N TRP A 59 -5.50 -25.17 -6.15
CA TRP A 59 -5.49 -25.31 -7.59
C TRP A 59 -5.28 -26.75 -8.03
N ALA A 60 -5.48 -27.03 -9.34
CA ALA A 60 -5.09 -28.29 -9.96
C ALA A 60 -4.62 -28.06 -11.41
N PRO A 61 -3.79 -28.96 -12.00
CA PRO A 61 -3.24 -28.81 -13.35
C PRO A 61 -4.32 -28.73 -14.45
N TRP A 62 -5.43 -29.41 -14.27
CA TRP A 62 -6.54 -29.43 -15.22
C TRP A 62 -7.48 -28.23 -15.10
N CYS A 63 -7.34 -27.40 -14.07
CA CYS A 63 -8.20 -26.27 -13.81
C CYS A 63 -7.86 -25.07 -14.72
N GLY A 64 -8.68 -24.85 -15.74
CA GLY A 64 -8.52 -23.71 -16.67
C GLY A 64 -8.55 -22.34 -15.98
N PRO A 65 -9.58 -22.05 -15.14
CA PRO A 65 -9.66 -20.78 -14.40
C PRO A 65 -8.49 -20.56 -13.43
N CYS A 66 -7.92 -21.64 -12.84
CA CYS A 66 -6.73 -21.52 -11.97
C CYS A 66 -5.53 -20.97 -12.73
N ARG A 67 -5.32 -21.41 -13.98
CA ARG A 67 -4.25 -20.90 -14.85
C ARG A 67 -4.40 -19.42 -15.18
N GLN A 68 -5.61 -18.88 -15.13
CA GLN A 68 -5.87 -17.44 -15.31
C GLN A 68 -5.61 -16.66 -14.02
N LEU A 69 -6.03 -17.20 -12.87
CA LEU A 69 -5.89 -16.56 -11.57
C LEU A 69 -4.42 -16.50 -11.09
N THR A 70 -3.68 -17.62 -11.23
CA THR A 70 -2.33 -17.76 -10.68
C THR A 70 -1.39 -16.61 -11.04
N PRO A 71 -1.22 -16.18 -12.31
CA PRO A 71 -0.32 -15.09 -12.62
C PRO A 71 -0.78 -13.75 -12.04
N LEU A 72 -2.08 -13.51 -11.90
CA LEU A 72 -2.63 -12.28 -11.36
C LEU A 72 -2.41 -12.18 -9.85
N ILE A 73 -2.69 -13.27 -9.11
CA ILE A 73 -2.49 -13.28 -7.66
C ILE A 73 -1.00 -13.25 -7.30
N GLU A 74 -0.15 -13.96 -8.05
CA GLU A 74 1.29 -13.91 -7.84
C GLU A 74 1.86 -12.51 -8.07
N LYS A 75 1.39 -11.80 -9.12
CA LYS A 75 1.75 -10.41 -9.37
C LYS A 75 1.33 -9.52 -8.21
N ALA A 76 0.07 -9.56 -7.82
CA ALA A 76 -0.48 -8.74 -6.74
C ALA A 76 0.22 -8.98 -5.39
N VAL A 77 0.58 -10.23 -5.07
CA VAL A 77 1.34 -10.57 -3.86
C VAL A 77 2.76 -10.01 -3.88
N ARG A 78 3.44 -10.02 -5.04
CA ARG A 78 4.77 -9.37 -5.18
C ARG A 78 4.67 -7.86 -5.00
N GLU A 79 3.64 -7.24 -5.59
CA GLU A 79 3.36 -5.79 -5.47
C GLU A 79 2.97 -5.40 -4.04
N ALA A 80 2.43 -6.33 -3.26
CA ALA A 80 2.14 -6.12 -1.84
C ALA A 80 3.40 -5.97 -0.96
N GLY A 81 4.61 -6.19 -1.48
CA GLY A 81 5.86 -5.85 -0.81
C GLY A 81 6.09 -6.60 0.51
N GLY A 82 5.60 -7.83 0.66
CA GLY A 82 5.78 -8.63 1.87
C GLY A 82 4.66 -8.47 2.91
N ARG A 83 3.62 -7.68 2.64
CA ARG A 83 2.44 -7.57 3.53
C ARG A 83 1.65 -8.87 3.66
N VAL A 84 1.73 -9.75 2.66
CA VAL A 84 1.13 -11.07 2.63
C VAL A 84 2.09 -12.07 2.01
N LYS A 85 1.95 -13.35 2.34
CA LYS A 85 2.58 -14.48 1.64
C LYS A 85 1.54 -15.26 0.84
N LEU A 86 1.99 -15.93 -0.22
CA LEU A 86 1.19 -16.84 -1.01
C LEU A 86 1.78 -18.25 -0.95
N VAL A 87 0.98 -19.24 -0.58
CA VAL A 87 1.31 -20.64 -0.76
C VAL A 87 0.31 -21.28 -1.71
N LYS A 88 0.78 -22.11 -2.61
CA LYS A 88 -0.05 -22.80 -3.59
C LYS A 88 -0.16 -24.27 -3.20
N MET A 89 -1.39 -24.80 -3.21
CA MET A 89 -1.66 -26.20 -2.87
C MET A 89 -2.37 -26.90 -4.00
N ASN A 90 -1.70 -27.90 -4.58
CA ASN A 90 -2.32 -28.78 -5.56
C ASN A 90 -3.29 -29.76 -4.85
N ILE A 91 -4.58 -29.65 -5.14
CA ILE A 91 -5.58 -30.50 -4.48
C ILE A 91 -5.60 -31.96 -4.97
N ASP A 92 -4.99 -32.25 -6.13
CA ASP A 92 -4.85 -33.62 -6.61
C ASP A 92 -3.84 -34.40 -5.75
N ASP A 93 -2.74 -33.73 -5.37
CA ASP A 93 -1.67 -34.31 -4.52
C ASP A 93 -2.02 -34.22 -3.02
N HIS A 94 -2.78 -33.21 -2.64
CA HIS A 94 -3.05 -32.87 -1.23
C HIS A 94 -4.54 -32.61 -0.94
N PRO A 95 -5.44 -33.57 -1.21
CA PRO A 95 -6.89 -33.38 -1.08
C PRO A 95 -7.38 -33.20 0.36
N ALA A 96 -6.62 -33.66 1.35
CA ALA A 96 -7.06 -33.71 2.74
C ALA A 96 -7.32 -32.28 3.31
N ILE A 97 -6.45 -31.32 3.02
CA ILE A 97 -6.58 -29.94 3.52
C ILE A 97 -7.77 -29.25 2.86
N ALA A 98 -7.92 -29.38 1.55
CA ALA A 98 -9.07 -28.84 0.82
C ALA A 98 -10.40 -29.39 1.38
N GLY A 99 -10.45 -30.70 1.66
CA GLY A 99 -11.61 -31.34 2.28
C GLY A 99 -11.91 -30.83 3.69
N GLN A 100 -10.89 -30.65 4.54
CA GLN A 100 -11.05 -30.11 5.89
C GLN A 100 -11.57 -28.67 5.91
N LEU A 101 -11.15 -27.86 4.93
CA LEU A 101 -11.57 -26.47 4.78
C LEU A 101 -12.90 -26.34 4.02
N GLY A 102 -13.52 -27.45 3.60
CA GLY A 102 -14.80 -27.45 2.91
C GLY A 102 -14.76 -26.86 1.50
N ILE A 103 -13.59 -26.92 0.83
CA ILE A 103 -13.44 -26.39 -0.54
C ILE A 103 -14.15 -27.31 -1.51
N GLN A 104 -15.18 -26.79 -2.17
CA GLN A 104 -16.03 -27.54 -3.13
C GLN A 104 -15.71 -27.23 -4.58
N SER A 105 -15.01 -26.14 -4.85
CA SER A 105 -14.63 -25.72 -6.21
C SER A 105 -13.29 -25.00 -6.20
N ILE A 106 -12.58 -25.06 -7.31
CA ILE A 106 -11.31 -24.37 -7.56
C ILE A 106 -11.41 -23.47 -8.81
N PRO A 107 -10.63 -22.38 -8.87
CA PRO A 107 -9.69 -21.91 -7.84
C PRO A 107 -10.43 -21.45 -6.57
N ALA A 108 -9.79 -21.64 -5.43
CA ALA A 108 -10.23 -21.09 -4.15
C ALA A 108 -9.04 -20.51 -3.44
N VAL A 109 -9.16 -19.29 -2.97
CA VAL A 109 -8.12 -18.63 -2.19
C VAL A 109 -8.65 -18.36 -0.79
N ILE A 110 -7.92 -18.81 0.24
CA ILE A 110 -8.25 -18.57 1.65
C ILE A 110 -7.10 -17.84 2.31
N ALA A 111 -7.42 -16.75 3.00
CA ALA A 111 -6.48 -15.99 3.82
C ALA A 111 -6.47 -16.51 5.26
N PHE A 112 -5.29 -16.72 5.78
CA PHE A 112 -5.03 -17.10 7.16
C PHE A 112 -4.33 -15.97 7.91
N ARG A 113 -4.77 -15.72 9.15
CA ARG A 113 -4.13 -14.83 10.12
C ARG A 113 -4.23 -15.46 11.51
N ASP A 114 -3.16 -15.39 12.30
CA ASP A 114 -3.10 -15.94 13.66
C ASP A 114 -3.47 -17.45 13.74
N GLY A 115 -3.15 -18.20 12.67
CA GLY A 115 -3.44 -19.63 12.58
C GLY A 115 -4.88 -19.97 12.20
N GLN A 116 -5.72 -18.98 11.88
CA GLN A 116 -7.14 -19.17 11.55
C GLN A 116 -7.46 -18.64 10.14
N PRO A 117 -8.40 -19.30 9.43
CA PRO A 117 -8.95 -18.72 8.21
C PRO A 117 -9.78 -17.48 8.57
N VAL A 118 -9.50 -16.34 7.91
CA VAL A 118 -10.18 -15.07 8.22
C VAL A 118 -11.05 -14.57 7.06
N ASP A 119 -10.71 -14.93 5.82
CA ASP A 119 -11.43 -14.49 4.62
C ASP A 119 -11.07 -15.40 3.43
N GLY A 120 -11.79 -15.28 2.31
CA GLY A 120 -11.49 -16.04 1.12
C GLY A 120 -12.42 -15.71 -0.04
N PHE A 121 -12.05 -16.17 -1.23
CA PHE A 121 -12.90 -16.11 -2.42
C PHE A 121 -12.79 -17.38 -3.25
N MET A 122 -13.77 -17.63 -4.11
CA MET A 122 -13.82 -18.76 -5.03
C MET A 122 -13.96 -18.26 -6.47
N GLY A 123 -13.35 -18.99 -7.40
CA GLY A 123 -13.34 -18.65 -8.82
C GLY A 123 -12.25 -17.65 -9.19
N ALA A 124 -12.05 -17.46 -10.50
CA ALA A 124 -11.15 -16.43 -11.01
C ALA A 124 -11.85 -15.06 -10.92
N ILE A 125 -11.21 -14.11 -10.23
CA ILE A 125 -11.69 -12.75 -10.07
C ILE A 125 -10.74 -11.77 -10.77
N PRO A 126 -11.19 -10.54 -11.13
CA PRO A 126 -10.36 -9.51 -11.73
C PRO A 126 -9.21 -9.07 -10.82
N GLU A 127 -8.14 -8.55 -11.43
CA GLU A 127 -6.93 -8.07 -10.72
C GLU A 127 -7.26 -7.01 -9.65
N SER A 128 -8.19 -6.10 -9.93
CA SER A 128 -8.63 -5.08 -8.97
C SER A 128 -9.22 -5.68 -7.69
N GLN A 129 -10.03 -6.75 -7.81
CA GLN A 129 -10.61 -7.43 -6.66
C GLN A 129 -9.56 -8.24 -5.89
N ILE A 130 -8.53 -8.77 -6.58
CA ILE A 130 -7.38 -9.42 -5.90
C ILE A 130 -6.62 -8.39 -5.07
N ALA A 131 -6.36 -7.20 -5.62
CA ALA A 131 -5.68 -6.12 -4.92
C ALA A 131 -6.48 -5.64 -3.69
N GLU A 132 -7.79 -5.45 -3.83
CA GLU A 132 -8.69 -5.13 -2.71
C GLU A 132 -8.66 -6.21 -1.61
N PHE A 133 -8.70 -7.48 -2.01
CA PHE A 133 -8.61 -8.59 -1.07
C PHE A 133 -7.28 -8.60 -0.31
N ILE A 134 -6.16 -8.40 -1.01
CA ILE A 134 -4.83 -8.32 -0.40
C ILE A 134 -4.74 -7.13 0.55
N ASN A 135 -5.24 -5.96 0.19
CA ASN A 135 -5.26 -4.78 1.06
C ASN A 135 -6.12 -5.03 2.31
N LYS A 136 -7.27 -5.67 2.16
CA LYS A 136 -8.15 -6.03 3.28
C LYS A 136 -7.46 -6.96 4.28
N VAL A 137 -6.75 -7.97 3.80
CA VAL A 137 -6.11 -8.99 4.68
C VAL A 137 -4.70 -8.62 5.11
N GLY A 138 -3.94 -7.91 4.29
CA GLY A 138 -2.55 -7.51 4.56
C GLY A 138 -2.42 -6.16 5.27
N GLY A 139 -3.52 -5.41 5.37
CA GLY A 139 -3.49 -4.03 5.83
C GLY A 139 -2.95 -3.06 4.76
N PRO A 140 -2.96 -1.76 5.04
CA PRO A 140 -2.43 -0.75 4.14
C PRO A 140 -0.93 -0.96 3.89
N GLY A 141 -0.45 -0.63 2.69
CA GLY A 141 0.97 -0.64 2.37
C GLY A 141 1.72 0.52 3.03
N ASP A 142 3.04 0.42 3.11
CA ASP A 142 3.87 1.48 3.71
C ASP A 142 3.62 2.84 3.05
N ALA A 143 3.46 2.88 1.73
CA ALA A 143 3.13 4.10 1.00
C ALA A 143 1.73 4.65 1.36
N GLU A 144 0.74 3.78 1.51
CA GLU A 144 -0.63 4.16 1.89
C GLU A 144 -0.68 4.64 3.34
N THR A 145 0.06 3.97 4.23
CA THR A 145 0.21 4.39 5.63
C THR A 145 0.90 5.76 5.70
N ALA A 146 1.99 5.95 4.96
CA ALA A 146 2.70 7.23 4.91
C ALA A 146 1.84 8.37 4.36
N LEU A 147 0.99 8.10 3.34
CA LEU A 147 0.03 9.08 2.83
C LEU A 147 -1.04 9.42 3.88
N ALA A 148 -1.55 8.42 4.60
CA ALA A 148 -2.54 8.65 5.67
C ALA A 148 -1.94 9.46 6.83
N GLU A 149 -0.71 9.16 7.24
CA GLU A 149 0.03 9.93 8.26
C GLU A 149 0.28 11.37 7.80
N ALA A 150 0.68 11.57 6.54
CA ALA A 150 0.89 12.90 5.97
C ALA A 150 -0.41 13.71 5.95
N LEU A 151 -1.54 13.10 5.58
CA LEU A 151 -2.86 13.75 5.60
C LEU A 151 -3.28 14.14 7.01
N ALA A 152 -3.04 13.28 8.00
CA ALA A 152 -3.32 13.57 9.40
C ALA A 152 -2.45 14.74 9.91
N ALA A 153 -1.14 14.72 9.64
CA ALA A 153 -0.23 15.80 10.00
C ALA A 153 -0.61 17.14 9.35
N ALA A 154 -1.03 17.13 8.08
CA ALA A 154 -1.51 18.34 7.40
C ALA A 154 -2.78 18.90 8.06
N GLY A 155 -3.69 18.02 8.50
CA GLY A 155 -4.89 18.41 9.24
C GLY A 155 -4.56 19.05 10.59
N GLU A 156 -3.59 18.52 11.32
CA GLU A 156 -3.11 19.08 12.59
C GLU A 156 -2.47 20.46 12.39
N LEU A 157 -1.54 20.60 11.42
CA LEU A 157 -0.92 21.89 11.08
C LEU A 157 -1.97 22.95 10.76
N ARG A 158 -2.99 22.57 9.98
CA ARG A 158 -4.10 23.49 9.65
C ARG A 158 -4.88 23.89 10.91
N ALA A 159 -5.18 22.94 11.79
CA ALA A 159 -5.89 23.22 13.05
C ALA A 159 -5.11 24.12 14.00
N GLU A 160 -3.77 24.06 13.97
CA GLU A 160 -2.86 24.93 14.72
C GLU A 160 -2.69 26.32 14.07
N GLY A 161 -3.20 26.51 12.85
CA GLY A 161 -3.11 27.76 12.09
C GLY A 161 -1.87 27.87 11.20
N ASP A 162 -1.04 26.83 11.12
CA ASP A 162 0.07 26.77 10.16
C ASP A 162 -0.47 26.35 8.78
N THR A 163 -1.14 27.29 8.14
CA THR A 163 -1.73 27.11 6.81
C THR A 163 -0.69 26.87 5.72
N GLN A 164 0.50 27.46 5.87
CA GLN A 164 1.58 27.27 4.91
C GLN A 164 2.16 25.84 5.01
N GLY A 165 2.43 25.36 6.21
CA GLY A 165 2.87 23.99 6.45
C GLY A 165 1.85 22.97 5.96
N ALA A 166 0.58 23.17 6.31
CA ALA A 166 -0.52 22.32 5.85
C ALA A 166 -0.61 22.24 4.31
N ALA A 167 -0.57 23.40 3.63
CA ALA A 167 -0.64 23.46 2.17
C ALA A 167 0.54 22.71 1.51
N GLN A 168 1.76 22.82 2.06
CA GLN A 168 2.94 22.12 1.55
C GLN A 168 2.78 20.60 1.67
N VAL A 169 2.28 20.10 2.81
CA VAL A 169 2.09 18.67 3.02
C VAL A 169 0.99 18.13 2.11
N TYR A 170 -0.17 18.80 1.99
CA TYR A 170 -1.21 18.39 1.05
C TYR A 170 -0.72 18.38 -0.40
N ALA A 171 0.04 19.40 -0.82
CA ALA A 171 0.63 19.44 -2.16
C ALA A 171 1.64 18.29 -2.38
N GLY A 172 2.41 17.93 -1.36
CA GLY A 172 3.30 16.76 -1.39
C GLY A 172 2.54 15.45 -1.58
N VAL A 173 1.41 15.26 -0.90
CA VAL A 173 0.51 14.12 -1.09
C VAL A 173 -0.02 14.09 -2.52
N LEU A 174 -0.48 15.22 -3.06
CA LEU A 174 -0.98 15.31 -4.45
C LEU A 174 0.11 15.07 -5.50
N GLY A 175 1.37 15.31 -5.16
CA GLY A 175 2.50 14.95 -6.03
C GLY A 175 2.69 13.44 -6.16
N GLN A 176 2.30 12.65 -5.17
CA GLN A 176 2.39 11.18 -5.16
C GLN A 176 1.07 10.52 -5.57
N ALA A 177 -0.05 11.08 -5.16
CA ALA A 177 -1.40 10.60 -5.41
C ALA A 177 -2.29 11.76 -5.90
N PRO A 178 -2.25 12.11 -7.19
CA PRO A 178 -2.94 13.28 -7.75
C PRO A 178 -4.46 13.25 -7.57
N ASP A 179 -5.04 12.04 -7.50
CA ASP A 179 -6.49 11.81 -7.38
C ASP A 179 -6.95 11.65 -5.93
N ASN A 180 -6.10 11.91 -4.94
CA ASN A 180 -6.44 11.76 -3.53
C ASN A 180 -7.42 12.85 -3.09
N LEU A 181 -8.70 12.47 -2.89
CA LEU A 181 -9.79 13.39 -2.57
C LEU A 181 -9.57 14.12 -1.24
N ALA A 182 -9.02 13.44 -0.24
CA ALA A 182 -8.75 14.05 1.07
C ALA A 182 -7.67 15.16 0.97
N ALA A 183 -6.63 14.93 0.14
CA ALA A 183 -5.61 15.94 -0.11
C ALA A 183 -6.14 17.12 -0.93
N ILE A 184 -6.97 16.86 -1.95
CA ILE A 184 -7.64 17.91 -2.75
C ILE A 184 -8.53 18.77 -1.84
N ALA A 185 -9.37 18.14 -1.01
CA ALA A 185 -10.23 18.84 -0.07
C ALA A 185 -9.43 19.64 0.96
N GLY A 186 -8.44 19.01 1.60
CA GLY A 186 -7.60 19.65 2.62
C GLY A 186 -6.81 20.86 2.10
N LEU A 187 -6.24 20.75 0.90
CA LEU A 187 -5.55 21.89 0.26
C LEU A 187 -6.53 23.01 -0.09
N ALA A 188 -7.68 22.67 -0.68
CA ALA A 188 -8.70 23.67 -1.01
C ALA A 188 -9.26 24.36 0.23
N GLU A 189 -9.51 23.63 1.33
CA GLU A 189 -9.92 24.21 2.61
C GLU A 189 -8.87 25.14 3.19
N THR A 190 -7.59 24.74 3.12
CA THR A 190 -6.47 25.58 3.59
C THR A 190 -6.38 26.90 2.80
N LEU A 191 -6.62 26.83 1.48
CA LEU A 191 -6.68 28.04 0.64
C LEU A 191 -7.87 28.92 0.98
N VAL A 192 -9.03 28.35 1.28
CA VAL A 192 -10.21 29.11 1.77
C VAL A 192 -9.90 29.80 3.10
N ASP A 193 -9.20 29.14 4.02
CA ASP A 193 -8.84 29.71 5.33
C ASP A 193 -7.96 30.96 5.20
N ILE A 194 -7.12 31.07 4.17
CA ILE A 194 -6.29 32.26 3.88
C ILE A 194 -6.95 33.24 2.90
N GLY A 195 -8.19 32.97 2.47
CA GLY A 195 -8.96 33.83 1.56
C GLY A 195 -8.62 33.67 0.07
N ASP A 196 -7.81 32.69 -0.31
CA ASP A 196 -7.42 32.42 -1.70
C ASP A 196 -8.44 31.52 -2.41
N LEU A 197 -9.64 32.10 -2.64
CA LEU A 197 -10.75 31.37 -3.25
C LEU A 197 -10.48 30.96 -4.71
N ALA A 198 -9.65 31.73 -5.42
CA ALA A 198 -9.33 31.43 -6.82
C ALA A 198 -8.56 30.10 -6.92
N ASN A 199 -7.47 29.97 -6.17
CA ASN A 199 -6.68 28.74 -6.16
C ASN A 199 -7.44 27.57 -5.51
N ALA A 200 -8.30 27.83 -4.51
CA ALA A 200 -9.16 26.78 -3.93
C ALA A 200 -10.07 26.13 -4.99
N LYS A 201 -10.69 26.95 -5.86
CA LYS A 201 -11.51 26.45 -6.98
C LYS A 201 -10.71 25.67 -8.00
N GLU A 202 -9.49 26.12 -8.32
CA GLU A 202 -8.60 25.39 -9.25
C GLU A 202 -8.19 24.03 -8.70
N VAL A 203 -7.89 23.94 -7.40
CA VAL A 203 -7.56 22.67 -6.74
C VAL A 203 -8.75 21.71 -6.78
N LEU A 204 -9.96 22.18 -6.49
CA LEU A 204 -11.18 21.37 -6.57
C LEU A 204 -11.50 20.88 -7.99
N ALA A 205 -11.13 21.65 -9.01
CA ALA A 205 -11.31 21.27 -10.41
C ALA A 205 -10.41 20.09 -10.85
N ARG A 206 -9.39 19.74 -10.05
CA ARG A 206 -8.54 18.57 -10.31
C ARG A 206 -9.15 17.26 -9.82
N ALA A 207 -10.27 17.32 -9.10
CA ALA A 207 -10.93 16.11 -8.60
C ALA A 207 -11.33 15.20 -9.77
N PRO A 208 -11.18 13.87 -9.65
CA PRO A 208 -11.55 12.92 -10.68
C PRO A 208 -13.00 13.04 -11.11
N GLU A 209 -13.28 12.73 -12.37
CA GLU A 209 -14.65 12.67 -12.88
C GLU A 209 -15.51 11.70 -12.04
N GLY A 210 -16.71 12.12 -11.70
CA GLY A 210 -17.64 11.33 -10.88
C GLY A 210 -17.46 11.47 -9.36
N SER A 211 -16.46 12.22 -8.89
CA SER A 211 -16.26 12.51 -7.46
C SER A 211 -17.07 13.71 -6.94
N ASP A 212 -17.96 14.26 -7.74
CA ASP A 212 -18.73 15.47 -7.40
C ASP A 212 -19.53 15.37 -6.10
N ASN A 213 -20.01 14.19 -5.76
CA ASN A 213 -20.79 13.92 -4.56
C ASN A 213 -19.94 13.34 -3.41
N ALA A 214 -18.60 13.33 -3.54
CA ALA A 214 -17.74 12.90 -2.45
C ALA A 214 -17.94 13.82 -1.23
N SER A 215 -18.08 13.20 -0.07
CA SER A 215 -18.31 13.92 1.20
C SER A 215 -17.21 14.93 1.50
N GLU A 216 -15.97 14.59 1.19
CA GLU A 216 -14.78 15.41 1.38
C GLU A 216 -14.84 16.72 0.60
N LEU A 217 -15.34 16.68 -0.63
CA LEU A 217 -15.42 17.85 -1.51
C LEU A 217 -16.66 18.70 -1.28
N THR A 218 -17.75 18.10 -0.81
CA THR A 218 -19.04 18.78 -0.64
C THR A 218 -18.95 19.91 0.37
N ALA A 219 -18.29 19.69 1.50
CA ALA A 219 -18.12 20.70 2.56
C ALA A 219 -17.31 21.91 2.06
N VAL A 220 -16.23 21.67 1.33
CA VAL A 220 -15.37 22.73 0.80
C VAL A 220 -16.09 23.55 -0.26
N ARG A 221 -16.82 22.90 -1.17
CA ARG A 221 -17.63 23.59 -2.18
C ARG A 221 -18.69 24.50 -1.55
N ALA A 222 -19.35 24.04 -0.49
CA ALA A 222 -20.32 24.86 0.25
C ALA A 222 -19.66 26.08 0.91
N ARG A 223 -18.46 25.93 1.48
CA ARG A 223 -17.70 27.06 2.07
C ARG A 223 -17.28 28.09 1.02
N ILE A 224 -16.81 27.63 -0.14
CA ILE A 224 -16.44 28.52 -1.25
C ILE A 224 -17.68 29.29 -1.75
N ALA A 225 -18.82 28.60 -1.95
CA ALA A 225 -20.04 29.23 -2.39
C ALA A 225 -20.53 30.28 -1.40
N LEU A 226 -20.42 30.01 -0.10
CA LEU A 226 -20.77 31.02 0.93
C LEU A 226 -19.83 32.23 0.91
N ALA A 227 -18.52 31.98 0.75
CA ALA A 227 -17.53 33.05 0.68
C ALA A 227 -17.72 33.94 -0.57
N ASP A 228 -18.06 33.34 -1.72
CA ASP A 228 -18.43 34.12 -2.93
C ASP A 228 -19.65 34.99 -2.70
N GLN A 229 -20.72 34.48 -2.06
CA GLN A 229 -21.91 35.25 -1.75
C GLN A 229 -21.63 36.43 -0.82
N VAL A 230 -20.78 36.24 0.18
CA VAL A 230 -20.36 37.32 1.08
C VAL A 230 -19.59 38.40 0.33
N ALA A 231 -18.69 38.00 -0.59
CA ALA A 231 -17.94 38.94 -1.41
C ALA A 231 -18.82 39.73 -2.37
N GLU A 232 -19.91 39.13 -2.90
CA GLU A 232 -20.89 39.81 -3.77
C GLU A 232 -21.79 40.82 -3.02
N LEU A 233 -22.03 40.57 -1.72
CA LEU A 233 -22.87 41.47 -0.91
C LEU A 233 -22.18 42.79 -0.52
N GLY A 234 -20.86 42.89 -0.74
CA GLY A 234 -20.07 44.08 -0.40
C GLY A 234 -19.85 44.29 1.08
N ASP A 235 -18.94 45.20 1.41
CA ASP A 235 -18.66 45.58 2.79
C ASP A 235 -19.86 46.44 3.34
N PRO A 236 -20.51 46.08 4.46
CA PRO A 236 -21.64 46.79 5.01
C PRO A 236 -21.30 48.19 5.53
N VAL A 237 -20.12 48.72 5.28
CA VAL A 237 -19.64 50.03 5.77
C VAL A 237 -19.84 51.19 4.76
N GLU A 238 -20.39 50.94 3.57
CA GLU A 238 -20.72 52.03 2.59
C GLU A 238 -22.23 52.39 2.54
N LEU A 239 -22.88 52.46 3.71
CA LEU A 239 -24.21 53.08 3.85
C LEU A 239 -24.19 54.21 4.87
#